data_829188e8d98256d5f39eb579136f1965
#
_entry.id   829188e8d98256d5f39eb579136f1965
#
_cell.length_a   1.000
_cell.length_b   1.000
_cell.length_c   1.000
_cell.angle_alpha   90.00
_cell.angle_beta   90.00
_cell.angle_gamma   90.00
#
_symmetry.space_group_name_H-M   'P 1'
#
loop_
_entity.id
_entity.type
_entity.pdbx_description
1 polymer ?
#
loop_
_entity_poly.entity_id
_entity_poly.type
_entity_poly.pdbx_seq_one_letter_code
_entity_poly.pdbx_strand_id
1 'polypeptide(L)'
;MTEKQKYLLKLFREVDEICREHNLRYVLAGGSLIGALRHEGFVPWDDDVDLYMPRSDWEKFIEICKTELPPDREIQCSEVDRNYTNSFPRYASTNTCAIHKSQIIGKDCGGEIIDILTLDPVPADDKEYEKYRTHMMIYSDLINISVGYSDRWEIPASMYLKYLLSYIFLGKKRTLAKHEKIGRAHV
;
A
#
# COMPACT_ATOMS: atom_id res chain seq x y z
N MET A 1 -18.37 -14.69 9.36
CA MET A 1 -17.16 -13.86 9.54
C MET A 1 -16.28 -14.45 10.62
N THR A 2 -14.98 -14.58 10.36
CA THR A 2 -13.95 -14.95 11.35
C THR A 2 -13.71 -13.80 12.35
N GLU A 3 -13.01 -14.05 13.46
CA GLU A 3 -12.65 -12.99 14.41
C GLU A 3 -11.74 -11.95 13.78
N LYS A 4 -10.81 -12.37 12.90
CA LYS A 4 -9.97 -11.47 12.13
C LYS A 4 -10.81 -10.56 11.23
N GLN A 5 -11.74 -11.11 10.46
CA GLN A 5 -12.63 -10.32 9.59
C GLN A 5 -13.50 -9.33 10.38
N LYS A 6 -13.96 -9.69 11.59
CA LYS A 6 -14.68 -8.75 12.47
C LYS A 6 -13.80 -7.59 12.90
N TYR A 7 -12.54 -7.87 13.22
CA TYR A 7 -11.58 -6.85 13.61
C TYR A 7 -11.22 -5.92 12.44
N LEU A 8 -10.96 -6.49 11.26
CA LEU A 8 -10.72 -5.72 10.04
C LEU A 8 -11.93 -4.84 9.67
N LEU A 9 -13.15 -5.34 9.84
CA LEU A 9 -14.36 -4.54 9.63
C LEU A 9 -14.45 -3.36 10.60
N LYS A 10 -13.98 -3.53 11.84
CA LYS A 10 -13.89 -2.42 12.80
C LYS A 10 -12.90 -1.36 12.31
N LEU A 11 -11.68 -1.76 11.91
CA LEU A 11 -10.69 -0.84 11.37
C LEU A 11 -11.21 -0.12 10.11
N PHE A 12 -11.86 -0.86 9.21
CA PHE A 12 -12.44 -0.28 8.01
C PHE A 12 -13.52 0.77 8.32
N ARG A 13 -14.37 0.53 9.33
CA ARG A 13 -15.39 1.51 9.76
C ARG A 13 -14.75 2.79 10.29
N GLU A 14 -13.65 2.71 11.01
CA GLU A 14 -12.90 3.88 11.48
C GLU A 14 -12.39 4.71 10.28
N VAL A 15 -11.84 4.06 9.25
CA VAL A 15 -11.43 4.73 8.01
C VAL A 15 -12.62 5.33 7.26
N ASP A 16 -13.74 4.60 7.16
CA ASP A 16 -14.97 5.08 6.51
C ASP A 16 -15.55 6.31 7.22
N GLU A 17 -15.58 6.32 8.57
CA GLU A 17 -16.03 7.44 9.38
C GLU A 17 -15.19 8.70 9.09
N ILE A 18 -13.86 8.60 9.16
CA ILE A 18 -12.97 9.72 8.82
C ILE A 18 -13.24 10.20 7.38
N CYS A 19 -13.34 9.29 6.43
CA CYS A 19 -13.58 9.66 5.05
C CYS A 19 -14.93 10.38 4.85
N ARG A 20 -15.98 9.93 5.52
CA ARG A 20 -17.31 10.55 5.44
C ARG A 20 -17.36 11.92 6.10
N GLU A 21 -16.77 12.06 7.28
CA GLU A 21 -16.74 13.32 8.02
C GLU A 21 -16.02 14.42 7.26
N HIS A 22 -14.95 14.05 6.54
CA HIS A 22 -14.11 14.99 5.79
C HIS A 22 -14.35 15.00 4.28
N ASN A 23 -15.41 14.32 3.78
CA ASN A 23 -15.73 14.22 2.35
C ASN A 23 -14.57 13.71 1.49
N LEU A 24 -13.82 12.71 1.99
CA LEU A 24 -12.77 12.04 1.25
C LEU A 24 -13.33 10.87 0.43
N ARG A 25 -12.84 10.71 -0.77
CA ARG A 25 -13.26 9.65 -1.69
C ARG A 25 -12.37 8.43 -1.53
N TYR A 26 -12.98 7.27 -1.47
CA TYR A 26 -12.30 5.99 -1.61
C TYR A 26 -13.24 4.98 -2.27
N VAL A 27 -12.70 3.87 -2.73
CA VAL A 27 -13.46 2.71 -3.20
C VAL A 27 -12.80 1.43 -2.68
N LEU A 28 -13.60 0.39 -2.46
CA LEU A 28 -13.07 -0.93 -2.15
C LEU A 28 -12.28 -1.46 -3.35
N ALA A 29 -11.19 -2.17 -3.09
CA ALA A 29 -10.32 -2.75 -4.10
C ALA A 29 -10.32 -4.29 -4.03
N GLY A 30 -9.84 -4.95 -5.06
CA GLY A 30 -9.54 -6.38 -5.07
C GLY A 30 -10.61 -7.29 -4.49
N GLY A 31 -10.19 -8.17 -3.57
CA GLY A 31 -11.04 -9.10 -2.84
C GLY A 31 -12.13 -8.42 -2.03
N SER A 32 -11.83 -7.28 -1.43
CA SER A 32 -12.79 -6.51 -0.63
C SER A 32 -13.99 -6.03 -1.45
N LEU A 33 -13.78 -5.58 -2.70
CA LEU A 33 -14.86 -5.19 -3.61
C LEU A 33 -15.69 -6.42 -4.04
N ILE A 34 -15.02 -7.52 -4.37
CA ILE A 34 -15.69 -8.78 -4.74
C ILE A 34 -16.54 -9.29 -3.58
N GLY A 35 -16.01 -9.25 -2.36
CA GLY A 35 -16.71 -9.62 -1.14
C GLY A 35 -17.98 -8.79 -0.92
N ALA A 36 -17.87 -7.47 -1.01
CA ALA A 36 -19.00 -6.56 -0.87
C ALA A 36 -20.13 -6.84 -1.89
N LEU A 37 -19.76 -7.07 -3.16
CA LEU A 37 -20.74 -7.27 -4.24
C LEU A 37 -21.37 -8.66 -4.27
N ARG A 38 -20.62 -9.70 -3.89
CA ARG A 38 -21.06 -11.10 -4.05
C ARG A 38 -21.40 -11.81 -2.75
N HIS A 39 -20.86 -11.34 -1.64
CA HIS A 39 -20.98 -12.00 -0.33
C HIS A 39 -21.60 -11.08 0.74
N GLU A 40 -22.00 -9.86 0.36
CA GLU A 40 -22.50 -8.85 1.30
C GLU A 40 -21.56 -8.61 2.50
N GLY A 41 -20.27 -8.80 2.26
CA GLY A 41 -19.22 -8.72 3.28
C GLY A 41 -17.88 -9.20 2.74
N PHE A 42 -17.13 -9.96 3.53
CA PHE A 42 -15.88 -10.56 3.08
C PHE A 42 -16.11 -11.77 2.18
N VAL A 43 -15.22 -12.02 1.24
CA VAL A 43 -15.05 -13.35 0.66
C VAL A 43 -14.70 -14.29 1.80
N PRO A 44 -15.31 -15.50 1.91
CA PRO A 44 -15.19 -16.36 3.12
C PRO A 44 -13.76 -16.70 3.57
N TRP A 45 -12.81 -16.77 2.64
CA TRP A 45 -11.41 -17.08 2.89
C TRP A 45 -10.48 -15.87 2.83
N ASP A 46 -11.02 -14.67 2.58
CA ASP A 46 -10.27 -13.42 2.50
C ASP A 46 -9.99 -12.88 3.90
N ASP A 47 -8.81 -12.37 4.12
CA ASP A 47 -8.35 -11.97 5.45
C ASP A 47 -7.60 -10.61 5.45
N ASP A 48 -7.90 -9.79 4.46
CA ASP A 48 -7.44 -8.41 4.31
C ASP A 48 -8.56 -7.46 3.87
N VAL A 49 -8.28 -6.16 3.89
CA VAL A 49 -9.13 -5.12 3.33
C VAL A 49 -8.26 -4.14 2.55
N ASP A 50 -8.58 -4.00 1.27
CA ASP A 50 -7.92 -3.12 0.33
C ASP A 50 -8.82 -1.97 -0.09
N LEU A 51 -8.27 -0.77 -0.11
CA LEU A 51 -8.93 0.45 -0.58
C LEU A 51 -8.12 1.11 -1.68
N TYR A 52 -8.79 1.66 -2.69
CA TYR A 52 -8.22 2.67 -3.57
C TYR A 52 -8.65 4.06 -3.10
N MET A 53 -7.67 4.98 -2.97
CA MET A 53 -7.91 6.36 -2.59
C MET A 53 -7.19 7.31 -3.55
N PRO A 54 -7.87 8.32 -4.16
CA PRO A 54 -7.20 9.34 -4.96
C PRO A 54 -6.08 10.02 -4.17
N ARG A 55 -4.94 10.32 -4.80
CA ARG A 55 -3.77 10.96 -4.14
C ARG A 55 -4.16 12.21 -3.37
N SER A 56 -4.98 13.06 -3.96
CA SER A 56 -5.44 14.31 -3.32
C SER A 56 -6.26 14.10 -2.04
N ASP A 57 -6.98 12.99 -1.96
CA ASP A 57 -7.77 12.64 -0.78
C ASP A 57 -6.89 11.90 0.24
N TRP A 58 -5.93 11.09 -0.21
CA TRP A 58 -4.91 10.50 0.66
C TRP A 58 -4.06 11.55 1.39
N GLU A 59 -3.62 12.59 0.70
CA GLU A 59 -2.83 13.67 1.32
C GLU A 59 -3.63 14.40 2.41
N LYS A 60 -4.93 14.61 2.21
CA LYS A 60 -5.81 15.15 3.25
C LYS A 60 -6.01 14.16 4.39
N PHE A 61 -6.23 12.88 4.08
CA PHE A 61 -6.41 11.81 5.06
C PHE A 61 -5.22 11.74 6.03
N ILE A 62 -3.98 11.80 5.54
CA ILE A 62 -2.78 11.84 6.39
C ILE A 62 -2.81 13.06 7.33
N GLU A 63 -3.14 14.25 6.82
CA GLU A 63 -3.17 15.47 7.65
C GLU A 63 -4.22 15.38 8.76
N ILE A 64 -5.40 14.86 8.46
CA ILE A 64 -6.47 14.62 9.43
C ILE A 64 -6.00 13.60 10.49
N CYS A 65 -5.40 12.51 10.05
CA CYS A 65 -4.90 11.47 10.94
C CYS A 65 -3.83 11.93 11.94
N LYS A 66 -3.15 13.05 11.70
CA LYS A 66 -2.21 13.62 12.69
C LYS A 66 -2.89 14.08 13.98
N THR A 67 -4.17 14.40 13.92
CA THR A 67 -4.93 14.95 15.05
C THR A 67 -6.10 14.10 15.51
N GLU A 68 -6.63 13.25 14.62
CA GLU A 68 -7.89 12.51 14.85
C GLU A 68 -7.69 11.00 15.01
N LEU A 69 -6.46 10.48 14.87
CA LEU A 69 -6.20 9.06 15.06
C LEU A 69 -6.46 8.61 16.50
N PRO A 70 -7.19 7.51 16.70
CA PRO A 70 -7.25 6.85 17.99
C PRO A 70 -5.84 6.46 18.49
N PRO A 71 -5.60 6.43 19.82
CA PRO A 71 -4.26 6.23 20.39
C PRO A 71 -3.66 4.86 20.07
N ASP A 72 -4.48 3.88 19.69
CA ASP A 72 -4.08 2.53 19.30
C ASP A 72 -4.09 2.31 17.79
N ARG A 73 -3.94 3.40 17.02
CA ARG A 73 -3.83 3.41 15.54
C ARG A 73 -2.61 4.18 15.09
N GLU A 74 -2.11 3.82 13.94
CA GLU A 74 -1.04 4.53 13.26
C GLU A 74 -1.21 4.51 11.74
N ILE A 75 -0.65 5.51 11.07
CA ILE A 75 -0.48 5.52 9.62
C ILE A 75 0.93 5.05 9.29
N GLN A 76 1.02 3.98 8.54
CA GLN A 76 2.29 3.46 8.04
C GLN A 76 2.44 3.85 6.56
N CYS A 77 3.33 4.80 6.28
CA CYS A 77 3.64 5.26 4.93
C CYS A 77 4.99 5.98 4.90
N SER A 78 5.52 6.19 3.70
CA SER A 78 6.81 6.87 3.50
C SER A 78 6.79 8.35 3.87
N GLU A 79 5.63 8.99 3.87
CA GLU A 79 5.43 10.37 4.29
C GLU A 79 5.59 10.55 5.79
N VAL A 80 5.25 9.53 6.58
CA VAL A 80 5.37 9.52 8.05
C VAL A 80 6.69 8.92 8.48
N ASP A 81 7.07 7.76 7.94
CA ASP A 81 8.36 7.10 8.22
C ASP A 81 9.17 6.90 6.94
N ARG A 82 10.29 7.60 6.82
CA ARG A 82 11.23 7.50 5.70
C ARG A 82 11.89 6.11 5.54
N ASN A 83 11.76 5.26 6.54
CA ASN A 83 12.25 3.88 6.48
C ASN A 83 11.14 2.88 6.08
N TYR A 84 9.91 3.37 5.92
CA TYR A 84 8.79 2.56 5.45
C TYR A 84 9.12 1.96 4.08
N THR A 85 8.86 0.67 3.91
CA THR A 85 9.37 -0.10 2.76
C THR A 85 8.30 -0.76 1.93
N ASN A 86 7.05 -0.71 2.40
CA ASN A 86 5.94 -1.21 1.58
C ASN A 86 5.62 -0.22 0.45
N SER A 87 5.07 -0.75 -0.63
CA SER A 87 4.77 0.02 -1.84
C SER A 87 3.50 0.87 -1.73
N PHE A 88 2.69 0.65 -0.70
CA PHE A 88 1.46 1.39 -0.45
C PHE A 88 1.24 1.64 1.05
N PRO A 89 0.54 2.74 1.37
CA PRO A 89 0.22 3.13 2.73
C PRO A 89 -0.72 2.15 3.45
N ARG A 90 -0.73 2.24 4.79
CA ARG A 90 -1.56 1.41 5.65
C ARG A 90 -2.15 2.20 6.80
N TYR A 91 -3.40 1.90 7.13
CA TYR A 91 -4.00 2.22 8.41
C TYR A 91 -3.85 1.00 9.30
N ALA A 92 -3.11 1.12 10.40
CA ALA A 92 -2.67 -0.01 11.20
C ALA A 92 -3.14 0.08 12.65
N SER A 93 -3.39 -1.09 13.25
CA SER A 93 -3.60 -1.23 14.68
C SER A 93 -2.26 -1.42 15.39
N THR A 94 -2.03 -0.71 16.52
CA THR A 94 -0.83 -0.87 17.34
C THR A 94 -1.02 -1.87 18.50
N ASN A 95 -2.26 -2.29 18.75
CA ASN A 95 -2.60 -3.21 19.85
C ASN A 95 -2.81 -4.66 19.40
N THR A 96 -2.53 -4.97 18.13
CA THR A 96 -2.55 -6.33 17.59
C THR A 96 -1.17 -6.68 17.01
N CYS A 97 -0.94 -7.96 16.74
CA CYS A 97 0.26 -8.42 16.06
C CYS A 97 -0.13 -9.35 14.91
N ALA A 98 0.14 -8.90 13.69
CA ALA A 98 -0.02 -9.71 12.48
C ALA A 98 1.35 -9.92 11.84
N ILE A 99 1.77 -11.18 11.70
CA ILE A 99 3.05 -11.54 11.07
C ILE A 99 2.74 -12.23 9.75
N HIS A 100 3.05 -11.55 8.66
CA HIS A 100 2.96 -12.17 7.34
C HIS A 100 4.14 -13.12 7.13
N LYS A 101 3.89 -14.33 6.59
CA LYS A 101 4.92 -15.36 6.39
C LYS A 101 6.13 -14.88 5.56
N SER A 102 5.90 -13.95 4.62
CA SER A 102 6.96 -13.33 3.81
C SER A 102 7.80 -12.29 4.56
N GLN A 103 7.34 -11.81 5.72
CA GLN A 103 7.99 -10.75 6.52
C GLN A 103 8.82 -11.30 7.69
N ILE A 104 9.03 -12.61 7.78
CA ILE A 104 9.81 -13.26 8.86
C ILE A 104 11.24 -12.71 8.97
N ILE A 105 11.76 -12.04 7.95
CA ILE A 105 13.11 -11.44 7.91
C ILE A 105 13.08 -9.95 8.29
N GLY A 106 11.91 -9.31 8.37
CA GLY A 106 11.75 -7.91 8.75
C GLY A 106 11.37 -7.75 10.23
N LYS A 107 11.85 -6.66 10.85
CA LYS A 107 11.56 -6.33 12.27
C LYS A 107 10.15 -5.80 12.52
N ASP A 108 9.30 -5.75 11.51
CA ASP A 108 8.00 -5.10 11.61
C ASP A 108 6.92 -6.14 11.93
N CYS A 109 6.73 -6.39 13.24
CA CYS A 109 5.46 -6.93 13.72
C CYS A 109 4.42 -5.81 13.60
N GLY A 110 3.86 -5.64 12.40
CA GLY A 110 2.69 -4.78 12.21
C GLY A 110 1.47 -5.40 12.87
N GLY A 111 0.53 -4.58 13.32
CA GLY A 111 -0.80 -5.04 13.72
C GLY A 111 -1.67 -5.41 12.51
N GLU A 112 -2.94 -5.69 12.76
CA GLU A 112 -3.92 -5.80 11.67
C GLU A 112 -4.03 -4.46 10.94
N ILE A 113 -4.18 -4.52 9.62
CA ILE A 113 -4.03 -3.37 8.72
C ILE A 113 -5.20 -3.26 7.73
N ILE A 114 -5.43 -2.05 7.26
CA ILE A 114 -6.17 -1.74 6.03
C ILE A 114 -5.16 -1.21 5.03
N ASP A 115 -5.03 -1.86 3.89
CA ASP A 115 -4.14 -1.42 2.82
C ASP A 115 -4.82 -0.32 2.00
N ILE A 116 -4.13 0.83 1.83
CA ILE A 116 -4.65 1.98 1.10
C ILE A 116 -3.77 2.24 -0.13
N LEU A 117 -4.26 1.80 -1.28
CA LEU A 117 -3.56 1.98 -2.54
C LEU A 117 -3.91 3.35 -3.13
N THR A 118 -2.93 4.22 -3.23
CA THR A 118 -3.15 5.56 -3.77
C THR A 118 -3.26 5.54 -5.29
N LEU A 119 -4.29 6.21 -5.81
CA LEU A 119 -4.51 6.40 -7.24
C LEU A 119 -3.87 7.72 -7.69
N ASP A 120 -2.86 7.59 -8.52
CA ASP A 120 -2.19 8.72 -9.16
C ASP A 120 -2.69 8.90 -10.60
N PRO A 121 -2.80 10.13 -11.12
CA PRO A 121 -3.11 10.35 -12.53
C PRO A 121 -1.99 9.82 -13.41
N VAL A 122 -2.37 9.35 -14.58
CA VAL A 122 -1.43 8.82 -15.58
C VAL A 122 -1.40 9.71 -16.81
N PRO A 123 -0.29 9.72 -17.59
CA PRO A 123 -0.23 10.45 -18.85
C PRO A 123 -1.34 10.03 -19.81
N ALA A 124 -1.94 11.00 -20.49
CA ALA A 124 -2.97 10.74 -21.51
C ALA A 124 -2.38 10.31 -22.87
N ASP A 125 -1.12 10.63 -23.16
CA ASP A 125 -0.41 10.19 -24.36
C ASP A 125 0.10 8.75 -24.19
N ASP A 126 -0.20 7.88 -25.14
CA ASP A 126 0.13 6.45 -25.06
C ASP A 126 1.63 6.17 -24.92
N LYS A 127 2.50 6.98 -25.57
CA LYS A 127 3.96 6.79 -25.50
C LYS A 127 4.50 7.23 -24.13
N GLU A 128 3.98 8.33 -23.60
CA GLU A 128 4.32 8.79 -22.28
C GLU A 128 3.80 7.82 -21.21
N TYR A 129 2.57 7.28 -21.39
CA TYR A 129 2.01 6.25 -20.53
C TYR A 129 2.87 4.99 -20.49
N GLU A 130 3.29 4.46 -21.65
CA GLU A 130 4.15 3.26 -21.69
C GLU A 130 5.51 3.50 -21.03
N LYS A 131 6.09 4.68 -21.19
CA LYS A 131 7.32 5.07 -20.48
C LYS A 131 7.09 5.17 -18.96
N TYR A 132 6.00 5.81 -18.56
CA TYR A 132 5.59 5.90 -17.16
C TYR A 132 5.39 4.50 -16.56
N ARG A 133 4.58 3.65 -17.19
CA ARG A 133 4.30 2.28 -16.78
C ARG A 133 5.59 1.46 -16.60
N THR A 134 6.49 1.55 -17.56
CA THR A 134 7.79 0.85 -17.52
C THR A 134 8.62 1.30 -16.30
N HIS A 135 8.68 2.61 -16.03
CA HIS A 135 9.40 3.12 -14.86
C HIS A 135 8.76 2.65 -13.55
N MET A 136 7.43 2.71 -13.45
CA MET A 136 6.71 2.26 -12.25
C MET A 136 6.95 0.77 -11.98
N MET A 137 6.88 -0.07 -12.99
CA MET A 137 7.19 -1.51 -12.88
C MET A 137 8.62 -1.73 -12.38
N ILE A 138 9.62 -1.09 -12.99
CA ILE A 138 11.03 -1.24 -12.59
C ILE A 138 11.23 -0.85 -11.11
N TYR A 139 10.65 0.27 -10.66
CA TYR A 139 10.82 0.71 -9.28
C TYR A 139 10.02 -0.15 -8.29
N SER A 140 8.82 -0.62 -8.65
CA SER A 140 8.08 -1.60 -7.86
C SER A 140 8.86 -2.89 -7.66
N ASP A 141 9.45 -3.43 -8.73
CA ASP A 141 10.29 -4.64 -8.65
C ASP A 141 11.51 -4.41 -7.77
N LEU A 142 12.17 -3.25 -7.88
CA LEU A 142 13.30 -2.89 -7.02
C LEU A 142 12.91 -2.80 -5.54
N ILE A 143 11.74 -2.25 -5.23
CA ILE A 143 11.22 -2.20 -3.87
C ILE A 143 10.94 -3.61 -3.36
N ASN A 144 10.22 -4.43 -4.12
CA ASN A 144 9.90 -5.81 -3.77
C ASN A 144 11.16 -6.64 -3.49
N ILE A 145 12.17 -6.53 -4.34
CA ILE A 145 13.49 -7.18 -4.12
C ILE A 145 14.12 -6.68 -2.81
N SER A 146 14.02 -5.39 -2.52
CA SER A 146 14.63 -4.78 -1.34
C SER A 146 14.06 -5.23 -0.01
N VAL A 147 12.78 -5.62 -0.01
CA VAL A 147 12.07 -6.12 1.17
C VAL A 147 12.03 -7.64 1.24
N GLY A 148 12.69 -8.34 0.29
CA GLY A 148 12.68 -9.80 0.21
C GLY A 148 11.37 -10.38 -0.33
N TYR A 149 10.48 -9.52 -0.79
CA TYR A 149 9.22 -9.90 -1.43
C TYR A 149 9.46 -10.06 -2.93
N SER A 150 10.04 -11.18 -3.32
CA SER A 150 10.13 -11.53 -4.74
C SER A 150 9.63 -12.96 -4.90
N ASP A 151 8.52 -13.11 -5.58
CA ASP A 151 8.20 -14.35 -6.26
C ASP A 151 9.25 -14.54 -7.36
N ARG A 152 10.38 -15.13 -6.97
CA ARG A 152 11.55 -15.37 -7.85
C ARG A 152 11.19 -16.08 -9.15
N TRP A 153 10.01 -16.64 -9.24
CA TRP A 153 9.53 -17.44 -10.36
C TRP A 153 9.01 -16.59 -11.53
N GLU A 154 8.66 -15.33 -11.30
CA GLU A 154 8.09 -14.46 -12.34
C GLU A 154 9.11 -13.53 -13.00
N ILE A 155 10.28 -13.30 -12.37
CA ILE A 155 11.32 -12.42 -12.92
C ILE A 155 12.43 -13.25 -13.53
N PRO A 156 12.74 -13.12 -14.84
CA PRO A 156 13.88 -13.77 -15.48
C PRO A 156 15.19 -13.46 -14.72
N ALA A 157 16.04 -14.46 -14.50
CA ALA A 157 17.28 -14.32 -13.76
C ALA A 157 18.18 -13.18 -14.27
N SER A 158 18.18 -12.92 -15.57
CA SER A 158 18.92 -11.80 -16.19
C SER A 158 18.37 -10.42 -15.77
N MET A 159 17.06 -10.29 -15.61
CA MET A 159 16.43 -9.06 -15.12
C MET A 159 16.63 -8.90 -13.61
N TYR A 160 16.55 -10.00 -12.86
CA TYR A 160 16.81 -10.00 -11.43
C TYR A 160 18.22 -9.45 -11.10
N LEU A 161 19.25 -9.93 -11.82
CA LEU A 161 20.61 -9.44 -11.64
C LEU A 161 20.74 -7.95 -11.99
N LYS A 162 20.10 -7.50 -13.07
CA LYS A 162 20.07 -6.08 -13.47
C LYS A 162 19.40 -5.21 -12.40
N TYR A 163 18.28 -5.66 -11.84
CA TYR A 163 17.57 -4.96 -10.78
C TYR A 163 18.38 -4.93 -9.49
N LEU A 164 19.00 -6.04 -9.11
CA LEU A 164 19.86 -6.12 -7.93
C LEU A 164 21.06 -5.14 -8.04
N LEU A 165 21.72 -5.08 -9.17
CA LEU A 165 22.79 -4.13 -9.43
C LEU A 165 22.27 -2.69 -9.35
N SER A 166 21.14 -2.39 -9.98
CA SER A 166 20.51 -1.06 -9.91
C SER A 166 20.16 -0.68 -8.48
N TYR A 167 19.68 -1.63 -7.68
CA TYR A 167 19.38 -1.42 -6.27
C TYR A 167 20.64 -1.14 -5.43
N ILE A 168 21.71 -1.86 -5.66
CA ILE A 168 23.02 -1.63 -5.00
C ILE A 168 23.53 -0.21 -5.30
N PHE A 169 23.42 0.25 -6.56
CA PHE A 169 23.86 1.59 -6.95
C PHE A 169 22.95 2.72 -6.47
N LEU A 170 21.63 2.52 -6.48
CA LEU A 170 20.66 3.54 -6.06
C LEU A 170 20.46 3.58 -4.54
N GLY A 171 20.52 2.42 -3.89
CA GLY A 171 20.15 2.25 -2.48
C GLY A 171 18.62 2.35 -2.26
N LYS A 172 18.15 1.70 -1.20
CA LYS A 172 16.72 1.60 -0.86
C LYS A 172 15.99 2.95 -0.80
N LYS A 173 16.55 3.92 -0.09
CA LYS A 173 15.92 5.24 0.09
C LYS A 173 15.75 6.02 -1.22
N ARG A 174 16.73 5.94 -2.12
CA ARG A 174 16.62 6.61 -3.43
C ARG A 174 15.65 5.91 -4.36
N THR A 175 15.55 4.59 -4.27
CA THR A 175 14.58 3.80 -5.06
C THR A 175 13.16 4.15 -4.66
N LEU A 176 12.84 4.17 -3.36
CA LEU A 176 11.55 4.58 -2.83
C LEU A 176 11.19 6.02 -3.22
N ALA A 177 12.11 6.96 -2.99
CA ALA A 177 11.88 8.36 -3.34
C ALA A 177 11.65 8.59 -4.84
N LYS A 178 12.29 7.80 -5.72
CA LYS A 178 12.04 7.87 -7.17
C LYS A 178 10.70 7.26 -7.55
N HIS A 179 10.31 6.15 -6.95
CA HIS A 179 9.00 5.53 -7.17
C HIS A 179 7.87 6.53 -6.84
N GLU A 180 7.91 7.13 -5.66
CA GLU A 180 6.95 8.15 -5.26
C GLU A 180 6.96 9.38 -6.17
N LYS A 181 8.15 9.88 -6.53
CA LYS A 181 8.27 11.02 -7.43
C LYS A 181 7.65 10.76 -8.80
N ILE A 182 7.75 9.54 -9.32
CA ILE A 182 7.14 9.16 -10.59
C ILE A 182 5.62 9.15 -10.45
N GLY A 183 5.07 8.56 -9.38
CA GLY A 183 3.64 8.57 -9.12
C GLY A 183 3.07 9.99 -9.03
N ARG A 184 3.76 10.89 -8.33
CA ARG A 184 3.33 12.29 -8.14
C ARG A 184 3.59 13.23 -9.34
N ALA A 185 4.38 12.82 -10.32
CA ALA A 185 4.79 13.71 -11.43
C ALA A 185 3.65 14.09 -12.39
N HIS A 186 2.49 13.48 -12.25
CA HIS A 186 1.31 13.68 -13.10
C HIS A 186 0.09 14.22 -12.34
N VAL A 187 0.29 14.74 -11.13
CA VAL A 187 -0.73 15.43 -10.32
C VAL A 187 -0.87 16.90 -10.74
#